data_5df5609717b908eaaecc26d69c097115
#
_entry.id   5df5609717b908eaaecc26d69c097115
#
_cell.length_a   1.000
_cell.length_b   1.000
_cell.length_c   1.000
_cell.angle_alpha   90.00
_cell.angle_beta   90.00
_cell.angle_gamma   90.00
#
_symmetry.space_group_name_H-M   'P 1'
#
loop_
_entity.id
_entity.type
_entity.pdbx_description
1 polymer ?
#
loop_
_entity_poly.entity_id
_entity_poly.type
_entity_poly.pdbx_seq_one_letter_code
_entity_poly.pdbx_strand_id
1 'polypeptide(L)'
;MHPLQIISAYLRKVTLAALLFNLLPHDSLAQTYKLLRFEEDYSNLADSTHHGYKKLKYRSLTADGQIWLSMGGEARLEYVDFNNEDWGRQSLGHNNFLLQRYSLHADIHFGERFRLFTQLRSAMQHGRKNGSRQIDEDQLNVQNLFIDATVFKQKDKAILFRLGRQELDYGSGRLISVGEGPNARRYFTGAKIAYSSNKVNVEAFAMMADTIRPGIFDNKPSKQVNLWGAYSRIIIPKQANLDLYYVGIYRDRSVFEEGIAAETRHTVGARVWKYGGGFIYNLEGAYQFGSFGQGNIAAWTASVDIGYLFENTVFKPSINLRNDYISGDKQAGDGNLGTFNPIYPKGGYFGFSPQIGPVNLIDIHPYATFDLLSKLKMQVDVVFNWRHSLQDGVYRPSGSFNLSGSASHKRYIGTAYLANFTYAASKQVSLVTGIQYFKTGAFIEDIIPTPKNGIFFNSRIAFKF
;
A
#
# COMPACT_ATOMS: atom_id res chain seq x y z
N MET A 1 30.15 -14.16 -5.94
CA MET A 1 29.31 -14.91 -6.92
C MET A 1 28.89 -13.99 -8.04
N HIS A 2 28.98 -14.45 -9.27
CA HIS A 2 28.62 -13.68 -10.47
C HIS A 2 27.08 -13.44 -10.45
N PRO A 3 26.57 -12.23 -10.78
CA PRO A 3 25.13 -11.90 -10.74
C PRO A 3 24.22 -12.92 -11.44
N LEU A 4 24.68 -13.50 -12.58
CA LEU A 4 23.95 -14.52 -13.33
C LEU A 4 23.75 -15.85 -12.57
N GLN A 5 24.65 -16.23 -11.66
CA GLN A 5 24.51 -17.45 -10.86
C GLN A 5 23.46 -17.28 -9.76
N ILE A 6 23.36 -16.05 -9.21
CA ILE A 6 22.36 -15.70 -8.21
C ILE A 6 20.96 -15.72 -8.86
N ILE A 7 20.81 -15.08 -10.03
CA ILE A 7 19.55 -15.07 -10.80
C ILE A 7 19.11 -16.50 -11.15
N SER A 8 20.05 -17.38 -11.55
CA SER A 8 19.76 -18.79 -11.85
C SER A 8 19.24 -19.57 -10.62
N ALA A 9 19.79 -19.33 -9.43
CA ALA A 9 19.35 -19.98 -8.20
C ALA A 9 17.92 -19.54 -7.80
N TYR A 10 17.58 -18.25 -8.03
CA TYR A 10 16.22 -17.74 -7.76
C TYR A 10 15.20 -18.21 -8.81
N LEU A 11 15.57 -18.29 -10.08
CA LEU A 11 14.72 -18.86 -11.13
C LEU A 11 14.33 -20.31 -10.84
N ARG A 12 15.23 -21.15 -10.30
CA ARG A 12 14.92 -22.52 -9.89
C ARG A 12 13.88 -22.58 -8.75
N LYS A 13 13.93 -21.64 -7.79
CA LYS A 13 12.93 -21.54 -6.71
C LYS A 13 11.55 -21.15 -7.27
N VAL A 14 11.48 -20.27 -8.28
CA VAL A 14 10.26 -19.89 -8.99
C VAL A 14 9.64 -21.08 -9.75
N THR A 15 10.47 -21.87 -10.42
CA THR A 15 10.01 -23.05 -11.19
C THR A 15 9.41 -24.11 -10.26
N LEU A 16 10.01 -24.33 -9.08
CA LEU A 16 9.50 -25.29 -8.09
C LEU A 16 8.14 -24.85 -7.51
N ALA A 17 7.96 -23.55 -7.26
CA ALA A 17 6.68 -23.00 -6.82
C ALA A 17 5.58 -23.14 -7.89
N ALA A 18 5.91 -22.95 -9.17
CA ALA A 18 4.98 -23.09 -10.29
C ALA A 18 4.51 -24.55 -10.52
N LEU A 19 5.36 -25.53 -10.25
CA LEU A 19 5.04 -26.97 -10.43
C LEU A 19 4.02 -27.51 -9.40
N LEU A 20 3.96 -26.93 -8.21
CA LEU A 20 3.01 -27.34 -7.17
C LEU A 20 1.55 -26.88 -7.45
N PHE A 21 1.33 -26.02 -8.45
CA PHE A 21 0.04 -25.37 -8.71
C PHE A 21 -0.90 -26.09 -9.68
N ASN A 22 -0.46 -27.13 -10.39
CA ASN A 22 -1.31 -27.84 -11.34
C ASN A 22 -2.37 -28.78 -10.72
N LEU A 23 -2.51 -28.77 -9.39
CA LEU A 23 -3.35 -29.75 -8.66
C LEU A 23 -4.66 -29.18 -8.10
N LEU A 24 -5.05 -27.92 -8.42
CA LEU A 24 -6.25 -27.31 -7.83
C LEU A 24 -7.43 -27.28 -8.80
N PRO A 25 -8.67 -27.54 -8.33
CA PRO A 25 -9.86 -27.61 -9.19
C PRO A 25 -10.29 -26.24 -9.75
N HIS A 26 -10.84 -26.28 -10.95
CA HIS A 26 -11.29 -25.10 -11.73
C HIS A 26 -12.80 -24.96 -11.61
N ASP A 27 -13.26 -23.96 -10.85
CA ASP A 27 -14.67 -23.54 -10.91
C ASP A 27 -14.81 -22.05 -11.22
N SER A 28 -15.71 -21.76 -12.14
CA SER A 28 -15.99 -20.43 -12.70
C SER A 28 -17.10 -19.71 -11.93
N LEU A 29 -17.00 -18.36 -11.92
CA LEU A 29 -17.95 -17.37 -11.42
C LEU A 29 -17.84 -17.03 -9.93
N ALA A 30 -16.93 -16.12 -9.62
CA ALA A 30 -16.97 -15.37 -8.37
C ALA A 30 -16.53 -13.93 -8.60
N GLN A 31 -17.06 -13.03 -7.78
CA GLN A 31 -16.67 -11.63 -7.69
C GLN A 31 -15.17 -11.52 -7.42
N THR A 32 -14.48 -10.57 -8.05
CA THR A 32 -13.08 -10.27 -7.74
C THR A 32 -12.97 -9.74 -6.31
N TYR A 33 -12.13 -10.36 -5.48
CA TYR A 33 -11.91 -9.91 -4.11
C TYR A 33 -11.31 -8.50 -4.06
N LYS A 34 -11.91 -7.63 -3.26
CA LYS A 34 -11.46 -6.25 -3.09
C LYS A 34 -10.32 -6.15 -2.07
N LEU A 35 -9.52 -5.08 -2.17
CA LEU A 35 -8.48 -4.78 -1.20
C LEU A 35 -9.07 -4.55 0.19
N LEU A 36 -10.11 -3.72 0.27
CA LEU A 36 -10.91 -3.51 1.47
C LEU A 36 -12.08 -4.50 1.43
N ARG A 37 -12.01 -5.57 2.24
CA ARG A 37 -12.96 -6.68 2.22
C ARG A 37 -14.40 -6.25 2.53
N PHE A 38 -14.58 -5.17 3.27
CA PHE A 38 -15.88 -4.59 3.56
C PHE A 38 -16.52 -3.82 2.38
N GLU A 39 -15.83 -3.67 1.26
CA GLU A 39 -16.39 -3.12 0.01
C GLU A 39 -16.95 -4.21 -0.91
N GLU A 40 -16.87 -5.48 -0.51
CA GLU A 40 -17.51 -6.58 -1.22
C GLU A 40 -19.01 -6.59 -0.93
N ASP A 41 -19.83 -6.79 -1.97
CA ASP A 41 -21.28 -6.88 -1.86
C ASP A 41 -21.75 -8.22 -2.42
N TYR A 42 -22.42 -8.99 -1.59
CA TYR A 42 -22.97 -10.30 -1.91
C TYR A 42 -24.52 -10.33 -1.82
N SER A 43 -25.17 -9.18 -1.74
CA SER A 43 -26.63 -9.07 -1.68
C SER A 43 -27.33 -9.67 -2.90
N ASN A 44 -26.65 -9.68 -4.06
CA ASN A 44 -27.15 -10.29 -5.30
C ASN A 44 -27.26 -11.84 -5.25
N LEU A 45 -26.78 -12.46 -4.16
CA LEU A 45 -26.92 -13.89 -3.93
C LEU A 45 -28.21 -14.25 -3.16
N ALA A 46 -29.05 -13.28 -2.77
CA ALA A 46 -30.25 -13.50 -1.97
C ALA A 46 -31.27 -14.47 -2.63
N ASP A 47 -31.45 -14.34 -3.95
CA ASP A 47 -32.52 -15.03 -4.69
C ASP A 47 -32.11 -16.42 -5.25
N SER A 48 -30.95 -16.93 -4.89
CA SER A 48 -30.44 -18.17 -5.46
C SER A 48 -30.19 -19.26 -4.42
N THR A 49 -30.60 -20.49 -4.74
CA THR A 49 -30.22 -21.68 -3.94
C THR A 49 -28.72 -21.92 -4.06
N HIS A 50 -28.00 -21.69 -2.98
CA HIS A 50 -26.54 -21.82 -2.95
C HIS A 50 -26.11 -23.13 -2.32
N HIS A 51 -25.12 -23.78 -2.97
CA HIS A 51 -24.41 -24.95 -2.44
C HIS A 51 -22.93 -24.60 -2.16
N GLY A 52 -22.34 -25.26 -1.17
CA GLY A 52 -20.93 -25.16 -0.85
C GLY A 52 -20.49 -23.74 -0.45
N TYR A 53 -19.43 -23.25 -1.09
CA TYR A 53 -18.77 -21.99 -0.81
C TYR A 53 -19.69 -20.76 -0.87
N LYS A 54 -20.67 -20.71 -1.78
CA LYS A 54 -21.60 -19.57 -1.90
C LYS A 54 -22.45 -19.38 -0.64
N LYS A 55 -22.74 -20.45 0.13
CA LYS A 55 -23.42 -20.34 1.43
C LYS A 55 -22.66 -19.52 2.47
N LEU A 56 -21.34 -19.42 2.36
CA LEU A 56 -20.53 -18.54 3.21
C LEU A 56 -20.67 -17.06 2.83
N LYS A 57 -20.95 -16.79 1.53
CA LYS A 57 -21.05 -15.43 1.02
C LYS A 57 -22.41 -14.78 1.23
N TYR A 58 -23.46 -15.57 1.31
CA TYR A 58 -24.77 -15.11 1.68
C TYR A 58 -25.51 -16.20 2.49
N ARG A 59 -25.86 -15.87 3.69
CA ARG A 59 -26.67 -16.72 4.58
C ARG A 59 -27.73 -15.85 5.24
N SER A 60 -29.00 -16.05 4.89
CA SER A 60 -30.10 -15.47 5.64
C SER A 60 -30.12 -16.00 7.06
N LEU A 61 -30.26 -15.11 8.03
CA LEU A 61 -30.41 -15.42 9.45
C LEU A 61 -31.87 -15.34 9.92
N THR A 62 -32.73 -14.70 9.13
CA THR A 62 -34.18 -14.59 9.38
C THR A 62 -34.97 -15.11 8.19
N ALA A 63 -36.19 -15.57 8.41
CA ALA A 63 -37.02 -16.14 7.36
C ALA A 63 -37.40 -15.13 6.27
N ASP A 64 -37.49 -13.85 6.62
CA ASP A 64 -37.81 -12.74 5.72
C ASP A 64 -36.59 -12.20 4.94
N GLY A 65 -35.39 -12.75 5.20
CA GLY A 65 -34.14 -12.30 4.58
C GLY A 65 -33.64 -10.93 5.02
N GLN A 66 -34.29 -10.29 6.02
CA GLN A 66 -33.91 -8.96 6.47
C GLN A 66 -32.57 -8.94 7.21
N ILE A 67 -32.21 -10.04 7.88
CA ILE A 67 -30.89 -10.17 8.50
C ILE A 67 -30.12 -11.26 7.77
N TRP A 68 -28.97 -10.90 7.25
CA TRP A 68 -28.08 -11.84 6.56
C TRP A 68 -26.62 -11.63 6.90
N LEU A 69 -25.84 -12.69 6.74
CA LEU A 69 -24.43 -12.79 7.06
C LEU A 69 -23.62 -13.16 5.83
N SER A 70 -22.52 -12.46 5.60
CA SER A 70 -21.43 -12.85 4.72
C SER A 70 -20.17 -13.14 5.51
N MET A 71 -19.44 -14.19 5.15
CA MET A 71 -18.15 -14.54 5.74
C MET A 71 -17.09 -14.70 4.67
N GLY A 72 -15.86 -14.42 5.02
CA GLY A 72 -14.72 -14.64 4.17
C GLY A 72 -13.40 -14.44 4.90
N GLY A 73 -12.31 -14.67 4.19
CA GLY A 73 -11.00 -14.59 4.78
C GLY A 73 -9.87 -14.60 3.77
N GLU A 74 -8.65 -14.60 4.30
CA GLU A 74 -7.41 -14.70 3.54
C GLU A 74 -6.40 -15.54 4.32
N ALA A 75 -5.68 -16.42 3.62
CA ALA A 75 -4.44 -17.02 4.07
C ALA A 75 -3.33 -16.61 3.11
N ARG A 76 -2.24 -16.01 3.62
CA ARG A 76 -1.09 -15.54 2.84
C ARG A 76 0.19 -16.06 3.46
N LEU A 77 1.02 -16.65 2.62
CA LEU A 77 2.40 -17.02 2.94
C LEU A 77 3.33 -16.26 2.01
N GLU A 78 4.41 -15.72 2.54
CA GLU A 78 5.42 -15.00 1.75
C GLU A 78 6.80 -15.34 2.25
N TYR A 79 7.60 -15.92 1.38
CA TYR A 79 9.03 -16.08 1.58
C TYR A 79 9.76 -14.83 1.10
N VAL A 80 10.68 -14.33 1.91
CA VAL A 80 11.53 -13.17 1.63
C VAL A 80 12.98 -13.58 1.79
N ASP A 81 13.82 -13.17 0.85
CA ASP A 81 15.28 -13.27 0.96
C ASP A 81 15.88 -11.90 0.62
N PHE A 82 16.53 -11.30 1.59
CA PHE A 82 17.15 -9.99 1.46
C PHE A 82 18.66 -10.14 1.65
N ASN A 83 19.45 -9.87 0.61
CA ASN A 83 20.91 -9.82 0.72
C ASN A 83 21.38 -8.37 0.75
N ASN A 84 22.21 -8.03 1.76
CA ASN A 84 22.70 -6.68 2.02
C ASN A 84 21.57 -5.65 2.26
N GLU A 85 20.63 -6.00 3.11
CA GLU A 85 19.58 -5.07 3.58
C GLU A 85 20.25 -3.79 4.11
N ASP A 86 19.63 -2.62 3.86
CA ASP A 86 20.15 -1.31 4.26
C ASP A 86 21.57 -1.05 3.75
N TRP A 87 21.82 -1.46 2.49
CA TRP A 87 23.13 -1.37 1.79
C TRP A 87 24.29 -2.05 2.53
N GLY A 88 23.97 -3.09 3.30
CA GLY A 88 24.94 -3.86 4.07
C GLY A 88 25.38 -3.19 5.40
N ARG A 89 24.75 -2.10 5.78
CA ARG A 89 25.09 -1.32 6.99
C ARG A 89 25.05 -2.15 8.28
N GLN A 90 24.13 -3.12 8.36
CA GLN A 90 24.02 -4.01 9.52
C GLN A 90 24.85 -5.31 9.39
N SER A 91 25.58 -5.49 8.31
CA SER A 91 26.41 -6.69 8.04
C SER A 91 25.68 -8.03 8.13
N LEU A 92 24.36 -8.05 7.91
CA LEU A 92 23.54 -9.25 8.05
C LEU A 92 23.77 -10.30 6.94
N GLY A 93 24.37 -9.89 5.80
CA GLY A 93 24.48 -10.73 4.61
C GLY A 93 23.10 -11.16 4.11
N HIS A 94 22.87 -12.46 3.95
CA HIS A 94 21.55 -13.00 3.66
C HIS A 94 20.64 -12.96 4.89
N ASN A 95 19.46 -12.40 4.73
CA ASN A 95 18.42 -12.30 5.75
C ASN A 95 17.12 -12.84 5.14
N ASN A 96 16.87 -14.13 5.34
CA ASN A 96 15.71 -14.82 4.82
C ASN A 96 14.69 -15.12 5.92
N PHE A 97 13.42 -14.97 5.60
CA PHE A 97 12.34 -15.15 6.56
C PHE A 97 11.03 -15.47 5.88
N LEU A 98 10.10 -16.01 6.66
CA LEU A 98 8.74 -16.34 6.26
C LEU A 98 7.76 -15.37 6.94
N LEU A 99 6.87 -14.78 6.16
CA LEU A 99 5.72 -14.02 6.63
C LEU A 99 4.45 -14.85 6.47
N GLN A 100 3.62 -14.88 7.50
CA GLN A 100 2.34 -15.57 7.52
C GLN A 100 1.26 -14.57 7.91
N ARG A 101 0.19 -14.47 7.11
CA ARG A 101 -0.97 -13.63 7.42
C ARG A 101 -2.24 -14.42 7.24
N TYR A 102 -3.06 -14.44 8.27
CA TYR A 102 -4.39 -15.03 8.25
C TYR A 102 -5.41 -13.98 8.64
N SER A 103 -6.53 -13.94 7.95
CA SER A 103 -7.66 -13.10 8.33
C SER A 103 -8.99 -13.81 8.13
N LEU A 104 -9.94 -13.48 8.99
CA LEU A 104 -11.32 -13.94 8.92
C LEU A 104 -12.25 -12.78 9.19
N HIS A 105 -13.29 -12.59 8.36
CA HIS A 105 -14.26 -11.53 8.55
C HIS A 105 -15.69 -12.06 8.52
N ALA A 106 -16.54 -11.36 9.25
CA ALA A 106 -17.99 -11.50 9.23
C ALA A 106 -18.62 -10.14 8.95
N ASP A 107 -19.63 -10.12 8.11
CA ASP A 107 -20.35 -8.97 7.64
C ASP A 107 -21.86 -9.22 7.82
N ILE A 108 -22.46 -8.56 8.80
CA ILE A 108 -23.86 -8.76 9.19
C ILE A 108 -24.65 -7.55 8.76
N HIS A 109 -25.66 -7.76 7.93
CA HIS A 109 -26.60 -6.73 7.49
C HIS A 109 -27.93 -6.87 8.22
N PHE A 110 -28.44 -5.74 8.69
CA PHE A 110 -29.74 -5.60 9.34
C PHE A 110 -30.63 -4.71 8.48
N GLY A 111 -31.40 -5.33 7.60
CA GLY A 111 -32.13 -4.65 6.54
C GLY A 111 -31.18 -3.91 5.59
N GLU A 112 -31.65 -2.79 5.06
CA GLU A 112 -30.88 -1.97 4.11
C GLU A 112 -30.07 -0.84 4.78
N ARG A 113 -30.24 -0.62 6.08
CA ARG A 113 -29.74 0.59 6.75
C ARG A 113 -28.59 0.36 7.69
N PHE A 114 -28.52 -0.78 8.34
CA PHE A 114 -27.49 -1.03 9.36
C PHE A 114 -26.64 -2.23 8.97
N ARG A 115 -25.35 -2.13 9.30
CA ARG A 115 -24.36 -3.15 9.04
C ARG A 115 -23.35 -3.20 10.17
N LEU A 116 -22.95 -4.40 10.55
CA LEU A 116 -21.82 -4.65 11.44
C LEU A 116 -20.77 -5.44 10.69
N PHE A 117 -19.58 -4.90 10.56
CA PHE A 117 -18.43 -5.60 9.97
C PHE A 117 -17.36 -5.84 11.03
N THR A 118 -16.86 -7.07 11.08
CA THR A 118 -15.72 -7.43 11.93
C THR A 118 -14.71 -8.26 11.15
N GLN A 119 -13.42 -8.02 11.41
CA GLN A 119 -12.32 -8.79 10.82
C GLN A 119 -11.22 -9.00 11.84
N LEU A 120 -10.89 -10.27 12.08
CA LEU A 120 -9.72 -10.69 12.84
C LEU A 120 -8.54 -10.89 11.89
N ARG A 121 -7.33 -10.63 12.39
CA ARG A 121 -6.09 -10.88 11.68
C ARG A 121 -5.02 -11.42 12.61
N SER A 122 -4.23 -12.36 12.08
CA SER A 122 -2.96 -12.80 12.63
C SER A 122 -1.86 -12.54 11.61
N ALA A 123 -0.76 -11.94 12.02
CA ALA A 123 0.44 -11.69 11.22
C ALA A 123 1.66 -12.16 12.00
N MET A 124 2.45 -13.05 11.43
CA MET A 124 3.63 -13.65 12.08
C MET A 124 4.84 -13.59 11.16
N GLN A 125 6.02 -13.40 11.75
CA GLN A 125 7.29 -13.40 11.05
C GLN A 125 8.23 -14.42 11.69
N HIS A 126 8.87 -15.27 10.87
CA HIS A 126 9.78 -16.31 11.36
C HIS A 126 11.10 -16.28 10.58
N GLY A 127 12.21 -16.48 11.30
CA GLY A 127 13.54 -16.66 10.71
C GLY A 127 14.30 -15.38 10.39
N ARG A 128 13.72 -14.17 10.61
CA ARG A 128 14.43 -12.92 10.37
C ARG A 128 15.56 -12.73 11.37
N LYS A 129 16.76 -12.42 10.88
CA LYS A 129 17.90 -11.98 11.71
C LYS A 129 17.54 -10.65 12.38
N ASN A 130 17.98 -10.46 13.62
CA ASN A 130 17.68 -9.29 14.47
C ASN A 130 16.20 -9.13 14.87
N GLY A 131 15.41 -10.21 14.81
CA GLY A 131 14.03 -10.24 15.28
C GLY A 131 13.01 -9.68 14.30
N SER A 132 11.75 -9.80 14.66
CA SER A 132 10.61 -9.38 13.85
C SER A 132 10.48 -7.87 13.81
N ARG A 133 10.04 -7.33 12.66
CA ARG A 133 9.68 -5.91 12.56
C ARG A 133 8.25 -5.72 13.08
N GLN A 134 8.03 -4.60 13.78
CA GLN A 134 6.70 -4.22 14.29
C GLN A 134 5.61 -4.24 13.20
N ILE A 135 5.95 -3.89 11.95
CA ILE A 135 5.02 -3.90 10.82
C ILE A 135 4.73 -5.29 10.25
N ASP A 136 5.40 -6.34 10.75
CA ASP A 136 5.27 -7.71 10.25
C ASP A 136 4.79 -8.70 11.31
N GLU A 137 4.68 -8.28 12.57
CA GLU A 137 4.25 -9.14 13.67
C GLU A 137 3.10 -8.52 14.48
N ASP A 138 2.02 -9.30 14.60
CA ASP A 138 0.78 -8.98 15.31
C ASP A 138 0.01 -10.31 15.46
N GLN A 139 0.22 -11.03 16.56
CA GLN A 139 -0.18 -12.43 16.69
C GLN A 139 -1.67 -12.67 16.45
N LEU A 140 -2.53 -11.83 17.04
CA LEU A 140 -3.98 -11.86 16.80
C LEU A 140 -4.63 -10.56 17.25
N ASN A 141 -5.23 -9.82 16.31
CA ASN A 141 -5.96 -8.59 16.66
C ASN A 141 -7.19 -8.38 15.79
N VAL A 142 -8.06 -7.47 16.27
CA VAL A 142 -9.18 -6.96 15.49
C VAL A 142 -8.65 -5.92 14.52
N GLN A 143 -8.68 -6.21 13.22
CA GLN A 143 -8.26 -5.29 12.16
C GLN A 143 -9.36 -4.31 11.79
N ASN A 144 -10.59 -4.80 11.63
CA ASN A 144 -11.78 -3.99 11.39
C ASN A 144 -12.86 -4.36 12.40
N LEU A 145 -13.52 -3.37 12.97
CA LEU A 145 -14.73 -3.53 13.79
C LEU A 145 -15.49 -2.20 13.74
N PHE A 146 -16.52 -2.14 12.93
CA PHE A 146 -17.31 -0.92 12.77
C PHE A 146 -18.79 -1.20 12.52
N ILE A 147 -19.58 -0.18 12.78
CA ILE A 147 -21.01 -0.14 12.44
C ILE A 147 -21.18 0.89 11.32
N ASP A 148 -21.95 0.53 10.31
CA ASP A 148 -22.44 1.41 9.26
C ASP A 148 -23.92 1.72 9.49
N ALA A 149 -24.30 3.00 9.32
CA ALA A 149 -25.67 3.44 9.26
C ALA A 149 -25.90 4.22 7.95
N THR A 150 -26.73 3.69 7.05
CA THR A 150 -27.17 4.38 5.85
C THR A 150 -28.31 5.32 6.22
N VAL A 151 -27.98 6.61 6.40
CA VAL A 151 -28.94 7.63 6.84
C VAL A 151 -29.81 8.17 5.71
N PHE A 152 -29.31 8.03 4.46
CA PHE A 152 -30.05 8.42 3.27
C PHE A 152 -29.72 7.44 2.13
N LYS A 153 -30.75 7.01 1.37
CA LYS A 153 -30.62 6.19 0.16
C LYS A 153 -31.73 6.54 -0.80
N GLN A 154 -31.38 6.97 -2.01
CA GLN A 154 -32.32 7.27 -3.08
C GLN A 154 -31.69 7.00 -4.43
N LYS A 155 -32.19 6.00 -5.18
CA LYS A 155 -31.63 5.56 -6.48
C LYS A 155 -30.14 5.26 -6.38
N ASP A 156 -29.30 6.05 -7.06
CA ASP A 156 -27.83 5.94 -7.10
C ASP A 156 -27.13 6.76 -6.02
N LYS A 157 -27.87 7.42 -5.12
CA LYS A 157 -27.31 8.29 -4.08
C LYS A 157 -27.49 7.68 -2.70
N ALA A 158 -26.43 7.68 -1.92
CA ALA A 158 -26.46 7.25 -0.54
C ALA A 158 -25.57 8.13 0.34
N ILE A 159 -25.98 8.28 1.61
CA ILE A 159 -25.14 8.84 2.68
C ILE A 159 -25.02 7.77 3.76
N LEU A 160 -23.78 7.41 4.05
CA LEU A 160 -23.39 6.42 5.03
C LEU A 160 -22.57 7.07 6.13
N PHE A 161 -22.90 6.74 7.37
CA PHE A 161 -22.09 7.06 8.54
C PHE A 161 -21.45 5.76 9.06
N ARG A 162 -20.12 5.77 9.30
CA ARG A 162 -19.35 4.66 9.84
C ARG A 162 -18.67 5.07 11.13
N LEU A 163 -18.75 4.23 12.14
CA LEU A 163 -18.09 4.43 13.43
C LEU A 163 -17.37 3.14 13.84
N GLY A 164 -16.11 3.25 14.20
CA GLY A 164 -15.31 2.15 14.71
C GLY A 164 -13.92 2.06 14.09
N ARG A 165 -13.28 0.89 14.26
CA ARG A 165 -11.96 0.56 13.73
C ARG A 165 -12.08 0.14 12.28
N GLN A 166 -11.33 0.77 11.38
CA GLN A 166 -11.43 0.58 9.94
C GLN A 166 -10.12 0.88 9.21
N GLU A 167 -9.94 0.27 8.06
CA GLU A 167 -8.88 0.58 7.12
C GLU A 167 -9.27 1.75 6.23
N LEU A 168 -8.26 2.55 5.81
CA LEU A 168 -8.41 3.63 4.83
C LEU A 168 -7.43 3.40 3.68
N ASP A 169 -7.91 3.59 2.43
CA ASP A 169 -7.09 3.52 1.21
C ASP A 169 -7.63 4.52 0.20
N TYR A 170 -6.84 5.53 -0.17
CA TYR A 170 -7.29 6.62 -1.05
C TYR A 170 -6.36 6.82 -2.24
N GLY A 171 -6.98 7.06 -3.38
CA GLY A 171 -6.31 7.47 -4.61
C GLY A 171 -5.32 6.44 -5.15
N SER A 172 -4.08 6.89 -5.37
CA SER A 172 -2.96 6.06 -5.79
C SER A 172 -2.26 5.35 -4.63
N GLY A 173 -2.70 5.60 -3.38
CA GLY A 173 -2.02 5.16 -2.16
C GLY A 173 -0.78 5.97 -1.84
N ARG A 174 -0.61 7.16 -2.45
CA ARG A 174 0.54 8.04 -2.24
C ARG A 174 0.58 8.63 -0.83
N LEU A 175 -0.60 9.02 -0.30
CA LEU A 175 -0.72 9.63 1.03
C LEU A 175 -1.33 8.69 2.07
N ILE A 176 -2.39 7.98 1.73
CA ILE A 176 -3.10 7.08 2.65
C ILE A 176 -3.31 5.74 1.97
N SER A 177 -2.71 4.70 2.53
CA SER A 177 -2.86 3.31 2.08
C SER A 177 -2.87 2.37 3.27
N VAL A 178 -3.57 1.26 3.12
CA VAL A 178 -3.58 0.15 4.10
C VAL A 178 -2.22 -0.47 4.37
N GLY A 179 -1.22 -0.22 3.51
CA GLY A 179 0.09 -0.84 3.64
C GLY A 179 0.06 -2.34 3.34
N GLU A 180 -0.39 -2.73 2.16
CA GLU A 180 -0.51 -4.15 1.75
C GLU A 180 0.84 -4.88 1.67
N GLY A 181 1.96 -4.17 1.48
CA GLY A 181 3.30 -4.74 1.45
C GLY A 181 3.72 -5.39 2.77
N PRO A 182 3.70 -4.68 3.90
CA PRO A 182 3.94 -5.24 5.23
C PRO A 182 2.96 -6.37 5.58
N ASN A 183 3.36 -7.23 6.53
CA ASN A 183 2.52 -8.36 6.97
C ASN A 183 1.32 -7.88 7.79
N ALA A 184 1.51 -6.84 8.63
CA ALA A 184 0.46 -6.17 9.37
C ALA A 184 -0.03 -4.93 8.61
N ARG A 185 -1.31 -4.90 8.23
CA ARG A 185 -1.95 -3.75 7.54
C ARG A 185 -2.31 -2.66 8.53
N ARG A 186 -2.32 -1.41 8.07
CA ARG A 186 -2.70 -0.25 8.87
C ARG A 186 -4.22 -0.13 9.00
N TYR A 187 -4.66 0.33 10.14
CA TYR A 187 -6.06 0.67 10.40
C TYR A 187 -6.15 1.82 11.42
N PHE A 188 -7.33 2.38 11.54
CA PHE A 188 -7.61 3.59 12.30
C PHE A 188 -8.93 3.42 13.07
N THR A 189 -9.03 4.04 14.22
CA THR A 189 -10.27 4.05 15.01
C THR A 189 -10.88 5.45 15.01
N GLY A 190 -12.12 5.56 14.59
CA GLY A 190 -12.80 6.86 14.51
C GLY A 190 -14.10 6.82 13.71
N ALA A 191 -14.48 7.96 13.16
CA ALA A 191 -15.72 8.16 12.43
C ALA A 191 -15.48 8.59 10.99
N LYS A 192 -16.35 8.15 10.08
CA LYS A 192 -16.36 8.52 8.67
C LYS A 192 -17.80 8.76 8.21
N ILE A 193 -18.02 9.79 7.41
CA ILE A 193 -19.23 10.00 6.64
C ILE A 193 -18.90 9.91 5.16
N ALA A 194 -19.72 9.23 4.38
CA ALA A 194 -19.52 9.02 2.96
C ALA A 194 -20.78 9.33 2.18
N TYR A 195 -20.67 10.21 1.19
CA TYR A 195 -21.67 10.40 0.14
C TYR A 195 -21.21 9.66 -1.12
N SER A 196 -22.09 8.85 -1.70
CA SER A 196 -21.82 8.14 -2.94
C SER A 196 -22.90 8.40 -3.97
N SER A 197 -22.49 8.53 -5.22
CA SER A 197 -23.35 8.56 -6.40
C SER A 197 -22.60 8.02 -7.62
N ASN A 198 -23.30 7.87 -8.77
CA ASN A 198 -22.66 7.43 -10.02
C ASN A 198 -21.57 8.41 -10.55
N LYS A 199 -21.58 9.67 -10.12
CA LYS A 199 -20.66 10.69 -10.61
C LYS A 199 -19.69 11.22 -9.57
N VAL A 200 -20.09 11.22 -8.31
CA VAL A 200 -19.32 11.87 -7.23
C VAL A 200 -19.37 11.00 -5.99
N ASN A 201 -18.19 10.69 -5.46
CA ASN A 201 -18.04 10.08 -4.15
C ASN A 201 -17.24 11.04 -3.26
N VAL A 202 -17.72 11.31 -2.06
CA VAL A 202 -17.04 12.18 -1.09
C VAL A 202 -17.04 11.48 0.26
N GLU A 203 -15.88 11.41 0.88
CA GLU A 203 -15.72 10.89 2.23
C GLU A 203 -15.07 11.97 3.11
N ALA A 204 -15.57 12.14 4.33
CA ALA A 204 -14.92 12.92 5.36
C ALA A 204 -14.71 12.03 6.60
N PHE A 205 -13.56 12.19 7.27
CA PHE A 205 -13.16 11.31 8.34
C PHE A 205 -12.40 12.03 9.46
N ALA A 206 -12.51 11.49 10.68
CA ALA A 206 -11.71 11.87 11.85
C ALA A 206 -11.32 10.59 12.59
N MET A 207 -10.01 10.33 12.71
CA MET A 207 -9.44 9.07 13.11
C MET A 207 -8.28 9.24 14.09
N MET A 208 -8.10 8.27 14.96
CA MET A 208 -6.86 8.02 15.69
C MET A 208 -6.10 6.88 14.99
N ALA A 209 -4.81 7.01 14.82
CA ALA A 209 -3.99 5.90 14.32
C ALA A 209 -3.88 4.80 15.39
N ASP A 210 -4.05 3.54 15.00
CA ASP A 210 -3.84 2.43 15.91
C ASP A 210 -2.37 2.03 15.97
N THR A 211 -1.86 1.79 17.18
CA THR A 211 -0.52 1.29 17.40
C THR A 211 -0.53 -0.23 17.33
N ILE A 212 0.18 -0.79 16.33
CA ILE A 212 0.36 -2.23 16.17
C ILE A 212 1.38 -2.72 17.20
N ARG A 213 1.02 -3.78 17.93
CA ARG A 213 1.85 -4.48 18.90
C ARG A 213 1.91 -5.97 18.57
N PRO A 214 2.95 -6.70 18.99
CA PRO A 214 3.14 -8.09 18.57
C PRO A 214 2.22 -9.11 19.27
N GLY A 215 1.48 -8.73 20.31
CA GLY A 215 0.72 -9.63 21.15
C GLY A 215 -0.69 -9.96 20.64
N ILE A 216 -1.57 -10.34 21.58
CA ILE A 216 -2.94 -10.75 21.31
C ILE A 216 -3.89 -9.69 21.88
N PHE A 217 -4.73 -9.08 21.04
CA PHE A 217 -5.70 -8.02 21.37
C PHE A 217 -5.09 -6.84 22.16
N ASP A 218 -3.83 -6.52 21.89
CA ASP A 218 -3.07 -5.47 22.59
C ASP A 218 -2.93 -4.16 21.80
N ASN A 219 -3.41 -4.10 20.56
CA ASN A 219 -3.43 -2.92 19.71
C ASN A 219 -4.46 -1.90 20.23
N LYS A 220 -4.02 -0.65 20.35
CA LYS A 220 -4.86 0.44 20.89
C LYS A 220 -4.77 1.68 20.01
N PRO A 221 -5.87 2.47 19.92
CA PRO A 221 -5.82 3.80 19.32
C PRO A 221 -4.80 4.67 20.04
N SER A 222 -3.95 5.33 19.29
CA SER A 222 -2.97 6.26 19.82
C SER A 222 -3.60 7.64 20.02
N LYS A 223 -3.47 8.21 21.21
CA LYS A 223 -3.83 9.62 21.45
C LYS A 223 -2.80 10.59 20.87
N GLN A 224 -1.62 10.09 20.50
CA GLN A 224 -0.49 10.88 20.01
C GLN A 224 -0.52 11.13 18.51
N VAL A 225 -1.40 10.42 17.78
CA VAL A 225 -1.51 10.56 16.32
C VAL A 225 -2.97 10.63 15.92
N ASN A 226 -3.38 11.80 15.43
CA ASN A 226 -4.73 12.06 14.95
C ASN A 226 -4.70 12.40 13.46
N LEU A 227 -5.63 11.85 12.70
CA LEU A 227 -5.78 12.00 11.26
C LEU A 227 -7.20 12.46 10.94
N TRP A 228 -7.36 13.50 10.14
CA TRP A 228 -8.67 13.95 9.69
C TRP A 228 -8.60 14.42 8.24
N GLY A 229 -9.72 14.49 7.57
CA GLY A 229 -9.72 14.97 6.19
C GLY A 229 -11.00 14.72 5.43
N ALA A 230 -10.94 15.12 4.17
CA ALA A 230 -11.95 14.81 3.18
C ALA A 230 -11.28 14.38 1.87
N TYR A 231 -11.85 13.38 1.22
CA TYR A 231 -11.43 12.88 -0.08
C TYR A 231 -12.62 12.80 -1.00
N SER A 232 -12.51 13.37 -2.20
CA SER A 232 -13.54 13.31 -3.22
C SER A 232 -13.02 12.66 -4.51
N ARG A 233 -13.88 11.91 -5.17
CA ARG A 233 -13.66 11.41 -6.53
C ARG A 233 -14.82 11.83 -7.41
N ILE A 234 -14.50 12.54 -8.48
CA ILE A 234 -15.43 13.00 -9.51
C ILE A 234 -15.16 12.19 -10.78
N ILE A 235 -16.18 11.47 -11.24
CA ILE A 235 -16.10 10.62 -12.43
C ILE A 235 -16.58 11.43 -13.62
N ILE A 236 -15.70 11.68 -14.60
CA ILE A 236 -16.01 12.34 -15.86
C ILE A 236 -16.08 11.22 -16.93
N PRO A 237 -17.29 10.79 -17.34
CA PRO A 237 -17.44 9.61 -18.19
C PRO A 237 -16.62 9.72 -19.47
N LYS A 238 -15.91 8.63 -19.83
CA LYS A 238 -15.06 8.49 -21.04
C LYS A 238 -13.83 9.41 -21.10
N GLN A 239 -13.67 10.36 -20.20
CA GLN A 239 -12.57 11.33 -20.23
C GLN A 239 -11.52 11.07 -19.13
N ALA A 240 -11.88 11.29 -17.86
CA ALA A 240 -10.98 11.23 -16.73
C ALA A 240 -11.72 11.00 -15.42
N ASN A 241 -10.96 10.74 -14.37
CA ASN A 241 -11.41 10.91 -12.99
C ASN A 241 -10.61 12.05 -12.37
N LEU A 242 -11.26 12.84 -11.54
CA LEU A 242 -10.65 13.90 -10.75
C LEU A 242 -10.83 13.57 -9.27
N ASP A 243 -9.73 13.45 -8.55
CA ASP A 243 -9.74 13.36 -7.10
C ASP A 243 -9.28 14.71 -6.53
N LEU A 244 -10.00 15.21 -5.50
CA LEU A 244 -9.64 16.40 -4.72
C LEU A 244 -9.64 16.01 -3.27
N TYR A 245 -8.62 16.43 -2.51
CA TYR A 245 -8.52 16.05 -1.12
C TYR A 245 -7.89 17.10 -0.22
N TYR A 246 -8.28 17.02 1.04
CA TYR A 246 -7.63 17.65 2.17
C TYR A 246 -7.39 16.61 3.23
N VAL A 247 -6.16 16.56 3.78
CA VAL A 247 -5.77 15.66 4.86
C VAL A 247 -4.98 16.43 5.90
N GLY A 248 -5.43 16.38 7.14
CA GLY A 248 -4.72 16.90 8.30
C GLY A 248 -4.18 15.77 9.18
N ILE A 249 -3.00 15.95 9.74
CA ILE A 249 -2.42 15.01 10.71
C ILE A 249 -1.75 15.79 11.84
N TYR A 250 -1.94 15.28 13.06
CA TYR A 250 -1.18 15.68 14.24
C TYR A 250 -0.36 14.49 14.73
N ARG A 251 0.91 14.74 15.09
CA ARG A 251 1.80 13.79 15.76
C ARG A 251 2.53 14.49 16.91
N ASP A 252 2.51 13.89 18.08
CA ASP A 252 3.30 14.41 19.24
C ASP A 252 4.80 14.41 18.97
N ARG A 253 5.26 13.49 18.10
CA ARG A 253 6.67 13.33 17.79
C ARG A 253 6.86 12.92 16.32
N SER A 254 7.52 13.76 15.56
CA SER A 254 8.00 13.48 14.20
C SER A 254 9.51 13.70 14.14
N VAL A 255 10.18 12.91 13.28
CA VAL A 255 11.64 12.92 13.14
C VAL A 255 12.00 13.19 11.68
N PHE A 256 12.72 14.29 11.45
CA PHE A 256 13.25 14.69 10.16
C PHE A 256 14.73 15.07 10.29
N GLU A 257 15.41 15.38 9.19
CA GLU A 257 16.76 15.94 9.23
C GLU A 257 16.81 17.22 10.08
N GLU A 258 15.77 18.05 10.02
CA GLU A 258 15.61 19.28 10.81
C GLU A 258 15.58 19.03 12.33
N GLY A 259 15.22 17.82 12.76
CA GLY A 259 15.20 17.47 14.18
C GLY A 259 13.98 16.66 14.58
N ILE A 260 13.61 16.80 15.85
CA ILE A 260 12.51 16.08 16.49
C ILE A 260 11.56 17.09 17.14
N ALA A 261 10.30 17.11 16.69
CA ALA A 261 9.28 17.99 17.26
C ALA A 261 7.87 17.42 17.07
N ALA A 262 6.89 18.04 17.72
CA ALA A 262 5.49 17.83 17.41
C ALA A 262 5.17 18.43 16.03
N GLU A 263 4.27 17.78 15.30
CA GLU A 263 3.91 18.14 13.94
C GLU A 263 2.40 18.30 13.83
N THR A 264 1.94 19.45 13.32
CA THR A 264 0.59 19.63 12.79
C THR A 264 0.71 19.95 11.32
N ARG A 265 0.29 19.03 10.46
CA ARG A 265 0.47 19.15 9.02
C ARG A 265 -0.87 19.06 8.30
N HIS A 266 -1.11 19.99 7.40
CA HIS A 266 -2.25 20.04 6.49
C HIS A 266 -1.75 19.76 5.08
N THR A 267 -2.48 18.95 4.33
CA THR A 267 -2.18 18.60 2.94
C THR A 267 -3.40 18.90 2.09
N VAL A 268 -3.25 19.69 1.03
CA VAL A 268 -4.24 19.86 -0.02
C VAL A 268 -3.68 19.31 -1.32
N GLY A 269 -4.49 18.61 -2.10
CA GLY A 269 -4.02 18.03 -3.35
C GLY A 269 -5.12 17.67 -4.32
N ALA A 270 -4.68 17.45 -5.54
CA ALA A 270 -5.53 17.06 -6.66
C ALA A 270 -4.85 15.97 -7.49
N ARG A 271 -5.66 15.08 -8.06
CA ARG A 271 -5.21 14.01 -8.93
C ARG A 271 -6.15 13.87 -10.12
N VAL A 272 -5.59 13.83 -11.33
CA VAL A 272 -6.33 13.54 -12.58
C VAL A 272 -5.80 12.23 -13.14
N TRP A 273 -6.69 11.28 -13.43
CA TRP A 273 -6.26 9.96 -13.83
C TRP A 273 -7.24 9.25 -14.76
N LYS A 274 -6.68 8.39 -15.63
CA LYS A 274 -7.42 7.50 -16.52
C LYS A 274 -6.62 6.22 -16.74
N TYR A 275 -7.29 5.08 -16.67
CA TYR A 275 -6.74 3.77 -17.03
C TYR A 275 -7.56 3.14 -18.14
N GLY A 276 -6.87 2.50 -19.10
CA GLY A 276 -7.48 1.86 -20.25
C GLY A 276 -7.72 2.79 -21.45
N GLY A 277 -8.02 2.21 -22.60
CA GLY A 277 -8.27 2.95 -23.84
C GLY A 277 -7.00 3.50 -24.49
N GLY A 278 -5.91 2.75 -24.49
CA GLY A 278 -4.64 3.11 -25.11
C GLY A 278 -3.81 4.03 -24.22
N PHE A 279 -4.05 5.34 -24.27
CA PHE A 279 -3.31 6.32 -23.43
C PHE A 279 -3.80 6.30 -21.98
N ILE A 280 -2.88 6.05 -21.05
CA ILE A 280 -3.11 6.01 -19.61
C ILE A 280 -2.30 7.13 -18.93
N TYR A 281 -2.87 7.73 -17.92
CA TYR A 281 -2.20 8.77 -17.13
C TYR A 281 -2.72 8.83 -15.69
N ASN A 282 -1.83 9.27 -14.81
CA ASN A 282 -2.09 9.51 -13.40
C ASN A 282 -1.20 10.67 -12.94
N LEU A 283 -1.78 11.85 -12.87
CA LEU A 283 -1.10 13.11 -12.54
C LEU A 283 -1.58 13.54 -11.15
N GLU A 284 -0.67 13.76 -10.21
CA GLU A 284 -1.02 14.12 -8.84
C GLU A 284 -0.09 15.20 -8.31
N GLY A 285 -0.66 16.22 -7.69
CA GLY A 285 0.08 17.28 -7.00
C GLY A 285 -0.50 17.54 -5.62
N ALA A 286 0.37 17.83 -4.65
CA ALA A 286 -0.05 18.18 -3.30
C ALA A 286 0.90 19.23 -2.68
N TYR A 287 0.31 20.07 -1.84
CA TYR A 287 1.02 21.06 -1.03
C TYR A 287 0.73 20.83 0.45
N GLN A 288 1.76 20.99 1.28
CA GLN A 288 1.70 20.81 2.72
C GLN A 288 2.11 22.07 3.45
N PHE A 289 1.35 22.41 4.50
CA PHE A 289 1.57 23.54 5.37
C PHE A 289 1.21 23.19 6.82
N GLY A 290 1.60 24.03 7.78
CA GLY A 290 1.34 23.81 9.19
C GLY A 290 2.55 24.14 10.05
N SER A 291 2.74 23.42 11.16
CA SER A 291 3.83 23.67 12.12
C SER A 291 4.62 22.42 12.44
N PHE A 292 5.92 22.58 12.63
CA PHE A 292 6.86 21.60 13.15
C PHE A 292 7.62 22.26 14.31
N GLY A 293 7.30 21.86 15.55
CA GLY A 293 7.75 22.60 16.73
C GLY A 293 7.28 24.06 16.69
N GLN A 294 8.23 24.99 16.66
CA GLN A 294 7.99 26.42 16.54
C GLN A 294 8.08 26.93 15.10
N GLY A 295 8.56 26.11 14.17
CA GLY A 295 8.73 26.47 12.76
C GLY A 295 7.53 26.12 11.91
N ASN A 296 7.57 26.63 10.66
CA ASN A 296 6.51 26.43 9.68
C ASN A 296 6.82 25.28 8.74
N ILE A 297 5.78 24.62 8.26
CA ILE A 297 5.88 23.61 7.21
C ILE A 297 5.51 24.28 5.87
N ALA A 298 6.36 24.05 4.84
CA ALA A 298 6.10 24.47 3.46
C ALA A 298 6.71 23.44 2.50
N ALA A 299 5.92 22.41 2.14
CA ALA A 299 6.40 21.26 1.38
C ALA A 299 5.45 20.91 0.23
N TRP A 300 5.94 20.22 -0.78
CA TRP A 300 5.14 19.87 -1.94
C TRP A 300 5.60 18.57 -2.62
N THR A 301 4.70 17.99 -3.43
CA THR A 301 5.00 16.90 -4.33
C THR A 301 4.26 17.07 -5.65
N ALA A 302 4.91 16.63 -6.72
CA ALA A 302 4.32 16.50 -8.04
C ALA A 302 4.68 15.13 -8.62
N SER A 303 3.70 14.42 -9.14
CA SER A 303 3.84 13.11 -9.75
C SER A 303 3.21 13.09 -11.13
N VAL A 304 3.94 12.52 -12.07
CA VAL A 304 3.50 12.27 -13.44
C VAL A 304 3.72 10.79 -13.73
N ASP A 305 2.66 10.03 -14.00
CA ASP A 305 2.72 8.65 -14.45
C ASP A 305 1.90 8.57 -15.74
N ILE A 306 2.57 8.39 -16.87
CA ILE A 306 1.97 8.37 -18.20
C ILE A 306 2.41 7.12 -18.95
N GLY A 307 1.56 6.60 -19.80
CA GLY A 307 1.88 5.43 -20.58
C GLY A 307 0.91 5.13 -21.70
N TYR A 308 1.22 4.11 -22.46
CA TYR A 308 0.40 3.63 -23.52
C TYR A 308 0.24 2.11 -23.47
N LEU A 309 -1.01 1.63 -23.49
CA LEU A 309 -1.36 0.22 -23.52
C LEU A 309 -1.68 -0.19 -24.97
N PHE A 310 -0.93 -1.14 -25.51
CA PHE A 310 -1.11 -1.71 -26.83
C PHE A 310 -2.09 -2.90 -26.77
N GLU A 311 -3.39 -2.60 -26.70
CA GLU A 311 -4.44 -3.60 -26.42
C GLU A 311 -4.55 -4.69 -27.48
N ASN A 312 -4.22 -4.37 -28.74
CA ASN A 312 -4.41 -5.25 -29.91
C ASN A 312 -3.11 -5.98 -30.33
N THR A 313 -2.11 -6.03 -29.48
CA THR A 313 -0.84 -6.71 -29.77
C THR A 313 -0.68 -7.97 -28.93
N VAL A 314 0.24 -8.85 -29.35
CA VAL A 314 0.65 -10.01 -28.55
C VAL A 314 1.21 -9.51 -27.20
N PHE A 315 0.85 -10.19 -26.10
CA PHE A 315 1.20 -9.84 -24.72
C PHE A 315 0.67 -8.50 -24.20
N LYS A 316 -0.10 -7.75 -24.99
CA LYS A 316 -0.71 -6.44 -24.63
C LYS A 316 0.25 -5.56 -23.81
N PRO A 317 1.45 -5.24 -24.34
CA PRO A 317 2.41 -4.47 -23.54
C PRO A 317 1.86 -3.10 -23.21
N SER A 318 2.20 -2.63 -21.99
CA SER A 318 2.06 -1.22 -21.62
C SER A 318 3.45 -0.66 -21.34
N ILE A 319 3.79 0.47 -21.97
CA ILE A 319 5.05 1.19 -21.77
C ILE A 319 4.73 2.47 -21.03
N ASN A 320 5.41 2.69 -19.92
CA ASN A 320 5.06 3.75 -18.99
C ASN A 320 6.31 4.48 -18.48
N LEU A 321 6.13 5.74 -18.13
CA LEU A 321 7.11 6.57 -17.46
C LEU A 321 6.46 7.27 -16.26
N ARG A 322 7.00 7.00 -15.07
CA ARG A 322 6.66 7.70 -13.85
C ARG A 322 7.81 8.60 -13.44
N ASN A 323 7.48 9.80 -13.00
CA ASN A 323 8.43 10.74 -12.41
C ASN A 323 7.79 11.36 -11.18
N ASP A 324 8.53 11.37 -10.09
CA ASP A 324 8.11 12.00 -8.85
C ASP A 324 9.12 13.09 -8.45
N TYR A 325 8.59 14.24 -8.06
CA TYR A 325 9.33 15.35 -7.47
C TYR A 325 8.75 15.58 -6.08
N ILE A 326 9.55 15.35 -5.05
CA ILE A 326 9.11 15.39 -3.67
C ILE A 326 10.06 16.24 -2.86
N SER A 327 9.56 17.36 -2.34
CA SER A 327 10.40 18.35 -1.67
C SER A 327 11.11 17.79 -0.45
N GLY A 328 12.32 18.28 -0.24
CA GLY A 328 13.11 18.14 0.97
C GLY A 328 13.46 19.52 1.52
N ASP A 329 13.93 19.56 2.74
CA ASP A 329 14.35 20.79 3.39
C ASP A 329 15.55 21.42 2.67
N LYS A 330 15.52 22.73 2.47
CA LYS A 330 16.56 23.47 1.78
C LYS A 330 17.59 24.11 2.71
N GLN A 331 17.25 24.25 3.97
CA GLN A 331 18.08 24.94 4.99
C GLN A 331 17.91 24.26 6.34
N ALA A 332 18.66 23.16 6.56
CA ALA A 332 18.63 22.44 7.81
C ALA A 332 19.06 23.34 8.99
N GLY A 333 18.36 23.24 10.12
CA GLY A 333 18.66 23.96 11.35
C GLY A 333 18.04 25.35 11.45
N ASP A 334 17.14 25.76 10.55
CA ASP A 334 16.42 27.05 10.63
C ASP A 334 15.07 26.93 11.37
N GLY A 335 14.70 25.72 11.79
CA GLY A 335 13.45 25.40 12.49
C GLY A 335 12.25 25.21 11.58
N ASN A 336 12.33 25.60 10.28
CA ASN A 336 11.27 25.39 9.32
C ASN A 336 11.43 24.01 8.65
N LEU A 337 10.36 23.49 8.05
CA LEU A 337 10.37 22.15 7.45
C LEU A 337 9.88 22.20 6.00
N GLY A 338 10.82 22.13 5.05
CA GLY A 338 10.55 21.98 3.63
C GLY A 338 10.32 20.54 3.18
N THR A 339 10.45 19.58 4.09
CA THR A 339 10.34 18.15 3.81
C THR A 339 8.89 17.71 3.70
N PHE A 340 8.54 17.15 2.54
CA PHE A 340 7.24 16.53 2.33
C PHE A 340 7.10 15.23 3.15
N ASN A 341 5.96 15.06 3.82
CA ASN A 341 5.63 13.84 4.56
C ASN A 341 4.50 13.08 3.84
N PRO A 342 4.75 11.85 3.39
CA PRO A 342 3.74 11.06 2.68
C PRO A 342 2.64 10.49 3.59
N ILE A 343 2.65 10.80 4.89
CA ILE A 343 1.67 10.40 5.92
C ILE A 343 1.64 8.88 6.14
N TYR A 344 0.93 8.12 5.31
CA TYR A 344 0.79 6.66 5.35
C TYR A 344 0.87 6.05 3.94
N PRO A 345 1.98 6.19 3.22
CA PRO A 345 2.08 5.82 1.83
C PRO A 345 2.06 4.30 1.61
N LYS A 346 1.76 3.90 0.39
CA LYS A 346 1.97 2.54 -0.10
C LYS A 346 3.47 2.24 -0.17
N GLY A 347 3.93 1.24 0.60
CA GLY A 347 5.36 0.95 0.74
C GLY A 347 6.05 0.46 -0.53
N GLY A 348 5.34 -0.20 -1.46
CA GLY A 348 5.87 -0.71 -2.71
C GLY A 348 5.82 0.28 -3.89
N TYR A 349 5.67 1.58 -3.64
CA TYR A 349 5.54 2.58 -4.69
C TYR A 349 6.83 2.76 -5.51
N PHE A 350 7.98 2.72 -4.85
CA PHE A 350 9.31 2.90 -5.46
C PHE A 350 10.13 1.59 -5.53
N GLY A 351 9.47 0.45 -5.45
CA GLY A 351 10.10 -0.87 -5.52
C GLY A 351 9.86 -1.71 -4.28
N PHE A 352 10.48 -2.88 -4.23
CA PHE A 352 10.31 -3.85 -3.15
C PHE A 352 11.22 -3.57 -1.95
N SER A 353 12.30 -2.81 -2.15
CA SER A 353 13.25 -2.49 -1.10
C SER A 353 12.67 -1.44 -0.15
N PRO A 354 12.63 -1.69 1.15
CA PRO A 354 12.16 -0.72 2.14
C PRO A 354 13.21 0.34 2.51
N GLN A 355 14.17 0.65 1.64
CA GLN A 355 15.31 1.51 1.94
C GLN A 355 15.05 2.97 1.59
N ILE A 356 14.27 3.24 0.52
CA ILE A 356 13.97 4.59 0.02
C ILE A 356 12.46 4.79 0.01
N GLY A 357 12.02 5.94 0.52
CA GLY A 357 10.64 6.37 0.56
C GLY A 357 10.37 7.67 -0.18
N PRO A 358 9.09 8.05 -0.33
CA PRO A 358 8.67 9.26 -1.07
C PRO A 358 8.87 10.54 -0.24
N VAL A 359 10.11 10.85 0.13
CA VAL A 359 10.48 12.01 0.94
C VAL A 359 11.84 12.51 0.45
N ASN A 360 11.99 13.81 0.20
CA ASN A 360 13.21 14.40 -0.33
C ASN A 360 13.74 13.65 -1.56
N LEU A 361 12.87 13.36 -2.53
CA LEU A 361 13.17 12.44 -3.62
C LEU A 361 12.84 13.06 -4.99
N ILE A 362 13.71 12.81 -5.94
CA ILE A 362 13.41 12.87 -7.37
C ILE A 362 13.60 11.45 -7.89
N ASP A 363 12.61 10.89 -8.58
CA ASP A 363 12.78 9.64 -9.27
C ASP A 363 12.35 9.73 -10.74
N ILE A 364 13.01 8.90 -11.56
CA ILE A 364 12.66 8.63 -12.95
C ILE A 364 12.47 7.12 -13.04
N HIS A 365 11.27 6.69 -13.40
CA HIS A 365 10.84 5.30 -13.26
C HIS A 365 10.16 4.80 -14.56
N PRO A 366 10.92 4.48 -15.60
CA PRO A 366 10.39 3.74 -16.74
C PRO A 366 10.02 2.31 -16.33
N TYR A 367 8.85 1.85 -16.78
CA TYR A 367 8.40 0.48 -16.55
C TYR A 367 7.54 -0.03 -17.70
N ALA A 368 7.52 -1.35 -17.85
CA ALA A 368 6.66 -2.01 -18.82
C ALA A 368 5.92 -3.19 -18.17
N THR A 369 4.67 -3.40 -18.61
CA THR A 369 3.85 -4.55 -18.19
C THR A 369 3.50 -5.41 -19.39
N PHE A 370 3.32 -6.71 -19.16
CA PHE A 370 3.02 -7.69 -20.20
C PHE A 370 2.01 -8.71 -19.69
N ASP A 371 1.01 -9.03 -20.46
CA ASP A 371 0.13 -10.19 -20.27
C ASP A 371 0.75 -11.39 -20.98
N LEU A 372 1.68 -12.11 -20.34
CA LEU A 372 2.42 -13.23 -20.93
C LEU A 372 1.48 -14.40 -21.25
N LEU A 373 0.50 -14.66 -20.39
CA LEU A 373 -0.58 -15.64 -20.56
C LEU A 373 -1.87 -15.00 -19.99
N SER A 374 -3.01 -15.62 -20.24
CA SER A 374 -4.31 -15.15 -19.68
C SER A 374 -4.33 -15.00 -18.17
N LYS A 375 -3.47 -15.75 -17.44
CA LYS A 375 -3.36 -15.76 -16.00
C LYS A 375 -2.01 -15.28 -15.49
N LEU A 376 -1.05 -14.97 -16.35
CA LEU A 376 0.32 -14.58 -15.97
C LEU A 376 0.66 -13.20 -16.51
N LYS A 377 0.89 -12.28 -15.60
CA LYS A 377 1.37 -10.92 -15.89
C LYS A 377 2.81 -10.75 -15.43
N MET A 378 3.57 -9.96 -16.18
CA MET A 378 4.93 -9.55 -15.83
C MET A 378 5.01 -8.03 -15.83
N GLN A 379 5.79 -7.49 -14.92
CA GLN A 379 6.18 -6.09 -14.92
C GLN A 379 7.70 -6.01 -14.73
N VAL A 380 8.34 -5.12 -15.46
CA VAL A 380 9.76 -4.80 -15.33
C VAL A 380 9.92 -3.30 -15.14
N ASP A 381 10.79 -2.92 -14.20
CA ASP A 381 10.97 -1.53 -13.80
C ASP A 381 12.47 -1.20 -13.68
N VAL A 382 12.80 0.06 -13.98
CA VAL A 382 14.07 0.67 -13.61
C VAL A 382 13.76 1.96 -12.87
N VAL A 383 14.31 2.15 -11.67
CA VAL A 383 14.03 3.33 -10.85
C VAL A 383 15.33 4.03 -10.51
N PHE A 384 15.53 5.20 -11.08
CA PHE A 384 16.67 6.07 -10.77
C PHE A 384 16.26 7.02 -9.65
N ASN A 385 17.07 7.16 -8.60
CA ASN A 385 16.72 7.90 -7.39
C ASN A 385 17.77 8.96 -7.06
N TRP A 386 17.32 10.20 -6.80
CA TRP A 386 18.14 11.33 -6.35
C TRP A 386 17.49 12.02 -5.17
N ARG A 387 18.30 12.61 -4.29
CA ARG A 387 17.79 13.55 -3.28
C ARG A 387 17.31 14.83 -3.98
N HIS A 388 16.14 15.35 -3.59
CA HIS A 388 15.63 16.63 -4.08
C HIS A 388 16.44 17.79 -3.49
N SER A 389 16.66 17.80 -2.18
CA SER A 389 17.55 18.75 -1.48
C SER A 389 18.81 18.03 -0.96
N LEU A 390 19.95 18.70 -1.01
CA LEU A 390 21.22 18.24 -0.43
C LEU A 390 21.30 18.51 1.07
N GLN A 391 20.48 19.41 1.60
CA GLN A 391 20.40 19.74 3.02
C GLN A 391 19.46 18.81 3.82
N ASP A 392 18.83 17.86 3.12
CA ASP A 392 17.90 16.91 3.71
C ASP A 392 18.32 15.46 3.44
N GLY A 393 17.88 14.55 4.31
CA GLY A 393 18.29 13.16 4.34
C GLY A 393 17.53 12.25 3.38
N VAL A 394 17.78 10.94 3.53
CA VAL A 394 17.03 9.86 2.90
C VAL A 394 16.13 9.20 3.92
N TYR A 395 14.91 8.92 3.52
CA TYR A 395 13.84 8.39 4.37
C TYR A 395 13.38 7.01 3.89
N ARG A 396 12.83 6.21 4.80
CA ARG A 396 12.24 4.89 4.51
C ARG A 396 10.87 5.04 3.83
N PRO A 397 10.32 3.99 3.23
CA PRO A 397 8.97 4.02 2.62
C PRO A 397 7.85 4.48 3.55
N SER A 398 8.00 4.31 4.85
CA SER A 398 7.06 4.82 5.86
C SER A 398 7.11 6.33 6.07
N GLY A 399 8.09 7.03 5.46
CA GLY A 399 8.41 8.42 5.74
C GLY A 399 9.34 8.62 6.96
N SER A 400 9.76 7.53 7.63
CA SER A 400 10.70 7.64 8.76
C SER A 400 12.12 7.95 8.29
N PHE A 401 12.82 8.77 9.05
CA PHE A 401 14.22 9.16 8.81
C PHE A 401 15.15 7.95 8.78
N ASN A 402 16.10 7.90 7.86
CA ASN A 402 17.03 6.79 7.69
C ASN A 402 18.50 7.22 7.67
N LEU A 403 18.87 8.16 6.81
CA LEU A 403 20.26 8.60 6.60
C LEU A 403 20.29 10.13 6.55
N SER A 404 21.25 10.74 7.27
CA SER A 404 21.48 12.17 7.21
C SER A 404 22.01 12.62 5.86
N GLY A 405 21.50 13.75 5.40
CA GLY A 405 21.95 14.41 4.18
C GLY A 405 23.16 15.31 4.38
N SER A 406 23.38 15.78 5.60
CA SER A 406 24.43 16.77 5.93
C SER A 406 25.86 16.24 5.71
N ALA A 407 26.06 14.93 5.74
CA ALA A 407 27.37 14.29 5.58
C ALA A 407 27.84 14.19 4.10
N SER A 408 27.03 14.56 3.11
CA SER A 408 27.39 14.41 1.70
C SER A 408 26.77 15.48 0.80
N HIS A 409 27.55 15.96 -0.14
CA HIS A 409 27.08 16.84 -1.23
C HIS A 409 26.62 16.06 -2.51
N LYS A 410 26.60 14.73 -2.45
CA LYS A 410 26.16 13.91 -3.59
C LYS A 410 24.64 13.79 -3.61
N ARG A 411 24.07 13.90 -4.81
CA ARG A 411 22.62 13.85 -5.02
C ARG A 411 22.08 12.46 -5.32
N TYR A 412 22.84 11.68 -6.12
CA TYR A 412 22.41 10.38 -6.63
C TYR A 412 22.46 9.29 -5.57
N ILE A 413 21.28 8.71 -5.26
CA ILE A 413 21.13 7.67 -4.23
C ILE A 413 21.42 6.28 -4.82
N GLY A 414 20.93 6.00 -6.04
CA GLY A 414 21.13 4.72 -6.70
C GLY A 414 20.01 4.33 -7.65
N THR A 415 20.18 3.17 -8.28
CA THR A 415 19.20 2.62 -9.24
C THR A 415 18.69 1.27 -8.76
N ALA A 416 17.37 1.08 -8.78
CA ALA A 416 16.72 -0.20 -8.60
C ALA A 416 16.30 -0.79 -9.95
N TYR A 417 16.57 -2.08 -10.16
CA TYR A 417 16.10 -2.90 -11.28
C TYR A 417 15.16 -3.95 -10.72
N LEU A 418 13.95 -4.03 -11.24
CA LEU A 418 12.90 -4.90 -10.69
C LEU A 418 12.26 -5.75 -11.78
N ALA A 419 11.86 -6.95 -11.41
CA ALA A 419 10.95 -7.78 -12.18
C ALA A 419 9.93 -8.42 -11.25
N ASN A 420 8.67 -8.39 -11.66
CA ASN A 420 7.55 -8.91 -10.90
C ASN A 420 6.68 -9.80 -11.79
N PHE A 421 6.28 -10.95 -11.26
CA PHE A 421 5.37 -11.89 -11.90
C PHE A 421 4.15 -12.08 -11.01
N THR A 422 2.96 -11.93 -11.60
CA THR A 422 1.70 -12.19 -10.93
C THR A 422 0.96 -13.29 -11.68
N TYR A 423 0.72 -14.42 -11.01
CA TYR A 423 -0.02 -15.54 -11.55
C TYR A 423 -1.34 -15.71 -10.79
N ALA A 424 -2.47 -15.56 -11.49
CA ALA A 424 -3.82 -15.80 -10.97
C ALA A 424 -4.22 -17.24 -11.28
N ALA A 425 -3.84 -18.19 -10.42
CA ALA A 425 -4.15 -19.63 -10.62
C ALA A 425 -5.67 -19.85 -10.68
N SER A 426 -6.41 -19.21 -9.76
CA SER A 426 -7.88 -19.13 -9.76
C SER A 426 -8.32 -17.74 -9.27
N LYS A 427 -9.63 -17.52 -9.11
CA LYS A 427 -10.15 -16.31 -8.46
C LYS A 427 -9.75 -16.24 -6.99
N GLN A 428 -9.55 -17.39 -6.35
CA GLN A 428 -9.20 -17.53 -4.94
C GLN A 428 -7.69 -17.53 -4.70
N VAL A 429 -6.90 -18.04 -5.65
CA VAL A 429 -5.47 -18.30 -5.45
C VAL A 429 -4.63 -17.44 -6.38
N SER A 430 -3.71 -16.70 -5.81
CA SER A 430 -2.71 -15.91 -6.53
C SER A 430 -1.30 -16.20 -6.03
N LEU A 431 -0.33 -16.14 -6.96
CA LEU A 431 1.11 -16.17 -6.69
C LEU A 431 1.72 -14.87 -7.22
N VAL A 432 2.49 -14.21 -6.39
CA VAL A 432 3.28 -13.04 -6.76
C VAL A 432 4.73 -13.31 -6.43
N THR A 433 5.61 -13.16 -7.41
CA THR A 433 7.06 -13.33 -7.21
C THR A 433 7.78 -12.11 -7.75
N GLY A 434 8.69 -11.55 -6.95
CA GLY A 434 9.44 -10.36 -7.30
C GLY A 434 10.93 -10.51 -7.01
N ILE A 435 11.76 -9.88 -7.85
CA ILE A 435 13.19 -9.72 -7.63
C ILE A 435 13.56 -8.25 -7.84
N GLN A 436 14.43 -7.74 -6.99
CA GLN A 436 15.00 -6.40 -7.12
C GLN A 436 16.50 -6.47 -6.89
N TYR A 437 17.26 -5.82 -7.77
CA TYR A 437 18.66 -5.48 -7.56
C TYR A 437 18.77 -3.97 -7.37
N PHE A 438 19.37 -3.53 -6.28
CA PHE A 438 19.64 -2.12 -6.02
C PHE A 438 21.14 -1.86 -6.13
N LYS A 439 21.53 -1.02 -7.09
CA LYS A 439 22.88 -0.52 -7.27
C LYS A 439 23.04 0.78 -6.50
N THR A 440 23.96 0.83 -5.53
CA THR A 440 24.29 2.05 -4.78
C THR A 440 24.79 3.16 -5.69
N GLY A 441 24.45 4.40 -5.35
CA GLY A 441 24.94 5.60 -6.02
C GLY A 441 25.88 6.40 -5.12
N ALA A 442 26.42 7.47 -5.68
CA ALA A 442 27.47 8.27 -5.09
C ALA A 442 27.14 8.81 -3.68
N PHE A 443 25.85 9.07 -3.37
CA PHE A 443 25.45 9.48 -2.02
C PHE A 443 25.66 8.36 -0.99
N ILE A 444 25.21 7.14 -1.31
CA ILE A 444 25.35 5.98 -0.43
C ILE A 444 26.82 5.60 -0.26
N GLU A 445 27.59 5.69 -1.36
CA GLU A 445 29.04 5.39 -1.37
C GLU A 445 29.85 6.40 -0.53
N ASP A 446 29.36 7.65 -0.44
CA ASP A 446 30.01 8.72 0.30
C ASP A 446 29.80 8.59 1.83
N ILE A 447 28.62 8.10 2.25
CA ILE A 447 28.22 8.10 3.67
C ILE A 447 28.32 6.74 4.36
N ILE A 448 28.33 5.64 3.62
CA ILE A 448 28.48 4.28 4.17
C ILE A 448 29.89 3.77 3.85
N PRO A 449 30.71 3.45 4.86
CA PRO A 449 32.13 3.13 4.65
C PRO A 449 32.40 1.94 3.71
N THR A 450 31.52 0.95 3.68
CA THR A 450 31.63 -0.25 2.83
C THR A 450 30.27 -0.63 2.28
N PRO A 451 29.68 0.22 1.40
CA PRO A 451 28.34 0.00 0.91
C PRO A 451 28.28 -1.23 -0.02
N LYS A 452 27.20 -1.95 0.05
CA LYS A 452 26.96 -3.13 -0.78
C LYS A 452 25.67 -2.97 -1.55
N ASN A 453 25.70 -3.40 -2.81
CA ASN A 453 24.48 -3.51 -3.60
C ASN A 453 23.51 -4.51 -2.95
N GLY A 454 22.23 -4.14 -2.90
CA GLY A 454 21.18 -4.96 -2.30
C GLY A 454 20.51 -5.88 -3.32
N ILE A 455 20.16 -7.09 -2.89
CA ILE A 455 19.28 -7.98 -3.67
C ILE A 455 18.13 -8.36 -2.78
N PHE A 456 16.91 -8.19 -3.30
CA PHE A 456 15.67 -8.59 -2.65
C PHE A 456 14.94 -9.58 -3.55
N PHE A 457 14.47 -10.65 -2.96
CA PHE A 457 13.59 -11.63 -3.61
C PHE A 457 12.42 -11.90 -2.69
N ASN A 458 11.21 -11.99 -3.26
CA ASN A 458 10.06 -12.51 -2.55
C ASN A 458 9.21 -13.45 -3.42
N SER A 459 8.51 -14.36 -2.76
CA SER A 459 7.48 -15.19 -3.39
C SER A 459 6.31 -15.32 -2.42
N ARG A 460 5.15 -14.87 -2.85
CA ARG A 460 3.94 -14.76 -2.05
C ARG A 460 2.83 -15.58 -2.68
N ILE A 461 2.23 -16.47 -1.90
CA ILE A 461 0.97 -17.14 -2.24
C ILE A 461 -0.14 -16.60 -1.35
N ALA A 462 -1.29 -16.31 -1.94
CA ALA A 462 -2.48 -15.89 -1.22
C ALA A 462 -3.69 -16.71 -1.66
N PHE A 463 -4.43 -17.19 -0.68
CA PHE A 463 -5.75 -17.80 -0.84
C PHE A 463 -6.79 -16.89 -0.21
N LYS A 464 -7.85 -16.53 -0.97
CA LYS A 464 -8.97 -15.70 -0.52
C LYS A 464 -10.28 -16.44 -0.71
N PHE A 465 -11.15 -16.31 0.27
CA PHE A 465 -12.49 -16.93 0.22
C PHE A 465 -13.55 -15.99 0.79
#